data_bd2ee629ae6ac4f8fbc0c5c9097b5f90
#
_entry.id   bd2ee629ae6ac4f8fbc0c5c9097b5f90
#
_cell.length_a   1.000
_cell.length_b   1.000
_cell.length_c   1.000
_cell.angle_alpha   90.00
_cell.angle_beta   90.00
_cell.angle_gamma   90.00
#
_symmetry.space_group_name_H-M   'P 1'
#
loop_
_entity.id
_entity.type
_entity.pdbx_description
1 polymer ?
#
loop_
_entity_poly.entity_id
_entity_poly.type
_entity_poly.pdbx_seq_one_letter_code
_entity_poly.pdbx_strand_id
1 'polypeptide(L)' 'DAVEALEREMISRALRETHSTYKAAKLLKVSQSTIVRKARRYRLRETLIQHP' A
#
# COMPACT_ATOMS: atom_id res chain seq x y z
N ASP A 1 5.45 3.98 15.48
CA ASP A 1 6.64 4.81 15.54
C ASP A 1 6.85 5.53 14.22
N ALA A 2 7.88 6.34 14.14
CA ALA A 2 8.09 7.19 12.97
C ALA A 2 8.32 6.37 11.70
N VAL A 3 9.01 5.25 11.82
CA VAL A 3 9.29 4.41 10.66
C VAL A 3 8.02 3.79 10.13
N GLU A 4 7.16 3.31 11.02
CA GLU A 4 5.89 2.73 10.59
C GLU A 4 4.98 3.78 9.99
N ALA A 5 4.98 4.97 10.55
CA ALA A 5 4.14 6.03 10.00
C ALA A 5 4.57 6.39 8.59
N LEU A 6 5.87 6.48 8.37
CA LEU A 6 6.40 6.79 7.05
C LEU A 6 6.09 5.67 6.06
N GLU A 7 6.28 4.43 6.50
CA GLU A 7 6.00 3.29 5.63
C GLU A 7 4.53 3.25 5.23
N ARG A 8 3.64 3.47 6.20
CA ARG A 8 2.21 3.48 5.91
C ARG A 8 1.88 4.57 4.89
N GLU A 9 2.49 5.73 5.06
CA GLU A 9 2.26 6.84 4.15
C GLU A 9 2.70 6.48 2.73
N MET A 10 3.86 5.88 2.59
CA MET A 10 4.38 5.52 1.29
C MET A 10 3.50 4.48 0.60
N ILE A 11 3.08 3.47 1.34
CA ILE A 11 2.25 2.43 0.78
C ILE A 11 0.88 2.97 0.41
N SER A 12 0.31 3.78 1.30
CA SER A 12 -1.00 4.38 1.04
C SER A 12 -0.97 5.22 -0.23
N ARG A 13 0.07 6.03 -0.38
CA ARG A 13 0.19 6.88 -1.57
C ARG A 13 0.34 6.04 -2.83
N ALA A 14 1.19 4.99 -2.77
CA ALA A 14 1.39 4.16 -3.94
C ALA A 14 0.11 3.45 -4.35
N LEU A 15 -0.67 3.00 -3.38
CA LEU A 15 -1.94 2.34 -3.68
C LEU A 15 -2.94 3.30 -4.28
N ARG A 16 -2.98 4.53 -3.78
CA ARG A 16 -3.91 5.52 -4.32
C ARG A 16 -3.54 5.92 -5.73
N GLU A 17 -2.25 5.97 -6.03
CA GLU A 17 -1.80 6.39 -7.35
C GLU A 17 -1.97 5.29 -8.39
N THR A 18 -1.75 4.05 -7.98
CA THR A 18 -1.76 2.93 -8.93
C THR A 18 -3.05 2.14 -8.93
N HIS A 19 -3.81 2.17 -7.81
CA HIS A 19 -5.02 1.37 -7.63
C HIS A 19 -4.76 -0.12 -7.83
N SER A 20 -3.54 -0.57 -7.50
CA SER A 20 -3.15 -1.94 -7.74
C SER A 20 -2.02 -2.31 -6.79
N THR A 21 -2.18 -3.46 -6.11
CA THR A 21 -1.10 -3.94 -5.25
C THR A 21 0.13 -4.29 -6.07
N TYR A 22 -0.08 -4.84 -7.26
CA TYR A 22 1.02 -5.23 -8.12
C TYR A 22 1.83 -3.99 -8.55
N LYS A 23 1.14 -2.97 -9.03
CA LYS A 23 1.82 -1.78 -9.49
C LYS A 23 2.42 -1.00 -8.33
N ALA A 24 1.75 -0.97 -7.19
CA ALA A 24 2.31 -0.33 -6.01
C ALA A 24 3.59 -1.01 -5.57
N ALA A 25 3.61 -2.35 -5.63
CA ALA A 25 4.81 -3.10 -5.27
C ALA A 25 5.96 -2.76 -6.21
N LYS A 26 5.68 -2.66 -7.50
CA LYS A 26 6.71 -2.30 -8.46
C LYS A 26 7.20 -0.88 -8.21
N LEU A 27 6.30 0.01 -7.91
CA LEU A 27 6.65 1.40 -7.66
C LEU A 27 7.57 1.51 -6.44
N LEU A 28 7.30 0.74 -5.40
CA LEU A 28 8.09 0.78 -4.18
C LEU A 28 9.23 -0.24 -4.18
N LYS A 29 9.34 -1.03 -5.23
CA LYS A 29 10.42 -2.01 -5.38
C LYS A 29 10.40 -3.06 -4.28
N VAL A 30 9.21 -3.55 -3.98
CA VAL A 30 9.02 -4.63 -3.03
C VAL A 30 8.11 -5.67 -3.66
N SER A 31 7.96 -6.82 -3.00
CA SER A 31 7.10 -7.86 -3.53
C SER A 31 5.63 -7.50 -3.32
N GLN A 32 4.77 -8.05 -4.17
CA GLN A 32 3.34 -7.80 -4.05
C GLN A 32 2.80 -8.33 -2.72
N SER A 33 3.30 -9.50 -2.28
CA SER A 33 2.83 -10.05 -1.03
C SER A 33 3.19 -9.15 0.14
N THR A 34 4.32 -8.45 0.06
CA THR A 34 4.67 -7.48 1.08
C THR A 34 3.64 -6.35 1.14
N ILE A 35 3.24 -5.85 -0.02
CA ILE A 35 2.25 -4.78 -0.08
C ILE A 35 0.91 -5.25 0.50
N VAL A 36 0.48 -6.44 0.11
CA VAL A 36 -0.80 -6.98 0.59
C VAL A 36 -0.78 -7.13 2.10
N ARG A 37 0.31 -7.71 2.63
CA ARG A 37 0.41 -7.94 4.05
C ARG A 37 0.42 -6.63 4.83
N LYS A 38 1.17 -5.65 4.35
CA LYS A 38 1.27 -4.38 5.06
C LYS A 38 0.01 -3.56 4.90
N ALA A 39 -0.65 -3.66 3.77
CA ALA A 39 -1.92 -2.98 3.60
C ALA A 39 -2.94 -3.49 4.62
N ARG A 40 -2.94 -4.79 4.88
CA ARG A 40 -3.81 -5.35 5.91
C ARG A 40 -3.42 -4.84 7.29
N ARG A 41 -2.14 -4.84 7.58
CA ARG A 41 -1.64 -4.41 8.87
C ARG A 41 -2.01 -2.97 9.17
N TYR A 42 -1.93 -2.11 8.17
CA TYR A 42 -2.21 -0.69 8.35
C TYR A 42 -3.64 -0.32 7.99
N ARG A 43 -4.45 -1.33 7.68
CA ARG A 43 -5.86 -1.11 7.32
C ARG A 43 -6.02 -0.20 6.12
N LEU A 44 -5.20 -0.45 5.11
CA LEU A 44 -5.24 0.34 3.87
C LEU A 44 -6.11 -0.31 2.81
N ARG A 45 -6.84 -1.35 3.17
CA ARG A 45 -7.70 -2.06 2.20
C ARG A 45 -8.71 -1.12 1.55
N GLU A 46 -9.18 -0.15 2.31
CA GLU A 46 -10.17 0.77 1.78
C GLU A 46 -9.63 1.56 0.61
N THR A 47 -8.33 1.79 0.58
CA THR A 47 -7.69 2.49 -0.53
C THR A 47 -7.77 1.66 -1.80
N LEU A 48 -7.70 0.34 -1.66
CA LEU A 48 -7.77 -0.57 -2.80
C LEU A 48 -9.20 -0.83 -3.23
N ILE A 49 -10.10 -0.92 -2.26
CA ILE A 49 -11.47 -1.31 -2.51
C ILE A 49 -12.35 -0.10 -2.56
N GLN A 50 -11.83 0.95 -3.07
CA GLN A 50 -12.61 2.13 -3.26
C GLN A 50 -13.41 1.98 -4.51
N HIS A 51 -14.65 1.74 -4.36
CA HIS A 51 -15.49 1.63 -5.51
C HIS A 51 -16.39 2.77 -5.64
N PRO A 52 -16.68 3.12 -6.80
CA PRO A 52 -17.81 3.98 -7.01
C PRO A 52 -19.05 3.29 -6.51
#